data_158f9b6d853465321b7717e7aee38722
#
_entry.id   158f9b6d853465321b7717e7aee38722
#
_cell.length_a   1.000
_cell.length_b   1.000
_cell.length_c   1.000
_cell.angle_alpha   90.00
_cell.angle_beta   90.00
_cell.angle_gamma   90.00
#
_symmetry.space_group_name_H-M   'P 1'
#
loop_
_entity.id
_entity.type
_entity.pdbx_description
1 polymer ?
#
loop_
_entity_poly.entity_id
_entity_poly.type
_entity_poly.pdbx_seq_one_letter_code
_entity_poly.pdbx_strand_id
1 'polypeptide(L)'
;MVSLPEVEHSNSSAASTLPSGLVAVFAGATAGIGETALKAFAKHTVRPKIYFIGRSREAGDRLLNELKTINSDGVYEFVQADMSLLANVDKVCQDIKSKESVVNVLFMSQGTLKYGVDTADGFPLITGLTLYSRTRLTVNLLPLLKKATSLRRVVTVMAGTKEGKIFLDDIPGRNLPNKIRSARGHLCTALTLSLEALSHQAPEVSFIHNFPGSVDTDLIRRDDGLMMLFVKQFFRLGTTVMGKWVPKEECGERHAWLCLSSRFPAKSEKGAEAAVGTDGTKGSGVYSVDWDGESASTEVVKLLGEYRDEGTVDKVWKHFEDEFVRVTGSVSI
;
A
#
# COMPACT_ATOMS: atom_id res chain seq x y z
N MET A 1 13.71 -14.25 8.17
CA MET A 1 14.02 -13.17 7.17
C MET A 1 14.19 -13.81 5.81
N VAL A 2 13.43 -13.32 4.83
CA VAL A 2 13.64 -13.66 3.41
C VAL A 2 14.89 -12.91 2.92
N SER A 3 15.89 -13.63 2.43
CA SER A 3 17.14 -13.01 2.00
C SER A 3 16.96 -12.18 0.72
N LEU A 4 17.81 -11.16 0.52
CA LEU A 4 17.74 -10.35 -0.70
C LEU A 4 17.99 -11.19 -1.98
N PRO A 5 18.95 -12.13 -2.02
CA PRO A 5 19.10 -13.01 -3.18
C PRO A 5 17.86 -13.85 -3.51
N GLU A 6 17.10 -14.33 -2.51
CA GLU A 6 15.84 -15.05 -2.74
C GLU A 6 14.79 -14.12 -3.36
N VAL A 7 14.71 -12.87 -2.87
CA VAL A 7 13.81 -11.83 -3.42
C VAL A 7 14.16 -11.53 -4.88
N GLU A 8 15.45 -11.29 -5.18
CA GLU A 8 15.93 -10.99 -6.54
C GLU A 8 15.73 -12.17 -7.49
N HIS A 9 15.97 -13.40 -7.03
CA HIS A 9 15.71 -14.61 -7.81
C HIS A 9 14.22 -14.75 -8.15
N SER A 10 13.34 -14.55 -7.15
CA SER A 10 11.89 -14.57 -7.35
C SER A 10 11.44 -13.50 -8.35
N ASN A 11 11.94 -12.26 -8.22
CA ASN A 11 11.63 -11.17 -9.14
C ASN A 11 12.09 -11.47 -10.56
N SER A 12 13.29 -12.00 -10.72
CA SER A 12 13.88 -12.38 -12.03
C SER A 12 13.04 -13.44 -12.73
N SER A 13 12.41 -14.33 -11.97
CA SER A 13 11.55 -15.39 -12.50
C SER A 13 10.20 -14.86 -12.98
N ALA A 14 9.79 -13.68 -12.57
CA ALA A 14 8.46 -13.12 -12.89
C ALA A 14 8.24 -12.96 -14.40
N ALA A 15 9.28 -12.59 -15.14
CA ALA A 15 9.20 -12.45 -16.61
C ALA A 15 8.84 -13.74 -17.34
N SER A 16 9.13 -14.92 -16.77
CA SER A 16 8.84 -16.24 -17.35
C SER A 16 7.61 -16.91 -16.74
N THR A 17 7.21 -16.52 -15.52
CA THR A 17 6.11 -17.15 -14.77
C THR A 17 4.80 -16.38 -14.81
N LEU A 18 4.87 -15.08 -15.06
CA LEU A 18 3.69 -14.22 -15.17
C LEU A 18 3.42 -13.83 -16.62
N PRO A 19 2.16 -13.54 -16.97
CA PRO A 19 1.82 -13.15 -18.32
C PRO A 19 2.41 -11.78 -18.68
N SER A 20 2.70 -11.61 -19.96
CA SER A 20 3.06 -10.30 -20.53
C SER A 20 1.85 -9.36 -20.49
N GLY A 21 2.11 -8.06 -20.36
CA GLY A 21 1.05 -7.04 -20.42
C GLY A 21 0.30 -6.85 -19.11
N LEU A 22 0.90 -7.14 -17.97
CA LEU A 22 0.30 -6.85 -16.65
C LEU A 22 -0.08 -5.37 -16.55
N VAL A 23 -1.31 -5.10 -16.13
CA VAL A 23 -1.79 -3.75 -15.84
C VAL A 23 -1.59 -3.45 -14.36
N ALA A 24 -0.87 -2.39 -14.04
CA ALA A 24 -0.57 -1.99 -12.67
C ALA A 24 -0.87 -0.51 -12.40
N VAL A 25 -1.36 -0.22 -11.20
CA VAL A 25 -1.61 1.14 -10.71
C VAL A 25 -0.75 1.40 -9.49
N PHE A 26 0.08 2.44 -9.54
CA PHE A 26 0.99 2.83 -8.46
C PHE A 26 0.62 4.22 -7.93
N ALA A 27 0.05 4.30 -6.73
CA ALA A 27 -0.28 5.56 -6.09
C ALA A 27 0.81 6.01 -5.09
N GLY A 28 1.23 7.29 -5.21
CA GLY A 28 2.35 7.83 -4.43
C GLY A 28 3.72 7.43 -4.98
N ALA A 29 3.82 7.22 -6.27
CA ALA A 29 4.97 6.60 -6.92
C ALA A 29 5.99 7.57 -7.54
N THR A 30 5.86 8.87 -7.34
CA THR A 30 6.77 9.88 -7.94
C THR A 30 8.00 10.18 -7.07
N ALA A 31 8.13 9.55 -5.90
CA ALA A 31 9.27 9.69 -5.01
C ALA A 31 9.34 8.52 -4.01
N GLY A 32 10.51 8.33 -3.39
CA GLY A 32 10.70 7.42 -2.26
C GLY A 32 10.39 5.95 -2.58
N ILE A 33 9.70 5.28 -1.65
CA ILE A 33 9.40 3.85 -1.75
C ILE A 33 8.58 3.52 -3.00
N GLY A 34 7.57 4.34 -3.30
CA GLY A 34 6.73 4.12 -4.48
C GLY A 34 7.49 4.21 -5.79
N GLU A 35 8.44 5.14 -5.90
CA GLU A 35 9.32 5.28 -7.07
C GLU A 35 10.24 4.05 -7.23
N THR A 36 10.88 3.61 -6.15
CA THR A 36 11.79 2.45 -6.22
C THR A 36 11.03 1.16 -6.53
N ALA A 37 9.85 0.97 -5.94
CA ALA A 37 8.96 -0.17 -6.22
C ALA A 37 8.50 -0.19 -7.68
N LEU A 38 8.08 0.97 -8.21
CA LEU A 38 7.65 1.12 -9.60
C LEU A 38 8.76 0.77 -10.59
N LYS A 39 9.98 1.27 -10.36
CA LYS A 39 11.16 0.97 -11.20
C LYS A 39 11.51 -0.52 -11.19
N ALA A 40 11.53 -1.14 -9.99
CA ALA A 40 11.80 -2.57 -9.86
C ALA A 40 10.68 -3.42 -10.51
N PHE A 41 9.42 -3.05 -10.34
CA PHE A 41 8.30 -3.72 -11.01
C PHE A 41 8.42 -3.63 -12.54
N ALA A 42 8.71 -2.46 -13.09
CA ALA A 42 8.91 -2.27 -14.53
C ALA A 42 10.09 -3.09 -15.07
N LYS A 43 11.19 -3.21 -14.30
CA LYS A 43 12.38 -4.01 -14.65
C LYS A 43 12.06 -5.51 -14.79
N HIS A 44 11.21 -6.05 -13.91
CA HIS A 44 10.97 -7.49 -13.80
C HIS A 44 9.72 -7.98 -14.54
N THR A 45 8.98 -7.10 -15.24
CA THR A 45 7.76 -7.46 -15.96
C THR A 45 7.90 -7.28 -17.47
N VAL A 46 7.19 -8.11 -18.24
CA VAL A 46 7.24 -8.11 -19.71
C VAL A 46 6.12 -7.24 -20.25
N ARG A 47 6.47 -6.17 -20.99
CA ARG A 47 5.53 -5.22 -21.62
C ARG A 47 4.41 -4.74 -20.67
N PRO A 48 4.74 -4.30 -19.43
CA PRO A 48 3.71 -3.87 -18.50
C PRO A 48 2.99 -2.61 -18.99
N LYS A 49 1.73 -2.43 -18.57
CA LYS A 49 1.02 -1.16 -18.67
C LYS A 49 0.85 -0.59 -17.27
N ILE A 50 1.47 0.56 -17.00
CA ILE A 50 1.57 1.11 -15.65
C ILE A 50 1.02 2.52 -15.61
N TYR A 51 0.00 2.72 -14.76
CA TYR A 51 -0.48 4.02 -14.32
C TYR A 51 0.23 4.39 -13.03
N PHE A 52 0.89 5.54 -12.97
CA PHE A 52 1.50 5.98 -11.74
C PHE A 52 1.05 7.40 -11.38
N ILE A 53 0.67 7.57 -10.11
CA ILE A 53 -0.05 8.73 -9.62
C ILE A 53 0.82 9.53 -8.68
N GLY A 54 0.87 10.84 -8.87
CA GLY A 54 1.60 11.77 -8.01
C GLY A 54 1.18 13.22 -8.24
N ARG A 55 1.68 14.12 -7.39
CA ARG A 55 1.31 15.55 -7.44
C ARG A 55 2.23 16.40 -8.32
N SER A 56 3.51 16.02 -8.39
CA SER A 56 4.52 16.80 -9.14
C SER A 56 4.58 16.35 -10.59
N ARG A 57 4.26 17.27 -11.51
CA ARG A 57 4.38 17.06 -12.95
C ARG A 57 5.84 16.80 -13.35
N GLU A 58 6.75 17.60 -12.82
CA GLU A 58 8.19 17.47 -13.08
C GLU A 58 8.72 16.09 -12.71
N ALA A 59 8.36 15.60 -11.50
CA ALA A 59 8.76 14.26 -11.07
C ALA A 59 8.10 13.16 -11.92
N GLY A 60 6.86 13.37 -12.37
CA GLY A 60 6.17 12.47 -13.29
C GLY A 60 6.89 12.36 -14.64
N ASP A 61 7.21 13.49 -15.26
CA ASP A 61 7.88 13.54 -16.56
C ASP A 61 9.31 12.96 -16.51
N ARG A 62 10.06 13.24 -15.43
CA ARG A 62 11.35 12.60 -15.18
C ARG A 62 11.20 11.08 -15.14
N LEU A 63 10.25 10.59 -14.36
CA LEU A 63 10.06 9.16 -14.15
C LEU A 63 9.57 8.44 -15.40
N LEU A 64 8.76 9.09 -16.26
CA LEU A 64 8.38 8.56 -17.58
C LEU A 64 9.61 8.23 -18.43
N ASN A 65 10.60 9.14 -18.47
CA ASN A 65 11.83 8.94 -19.24
C ASN A 65 12.68 7.80 -18.65
N GLU A 66 12.80 7.74 -17.31
CA GLU A 66 13.57 6.70 -16.64
C GLU A 66 12.94 5.31 -16.87
N LEU A 67 11.61 5.19 -16.76
CA LEU A 67 10.89 3.93 -17.00
C LEU A 67 11.06 3.44 -18.44
N LYS A 68 11.04 4.32 -19.42
CA LYS A 68 11.32 3.99 -20.83
C LYS A 68 12.76 3.47 -21.03
N THR A 69 13.71 3.96 -20.24
CA THR A 69 15.10 3.45 -20.27
C THR A 69 15.20 2.07 -19.60
N ILE A 70 14.45 1.84 -18.50
CA ILE A 70 14.47 0.58 -17.77
C ILE A 70 13.79 -0.54 -18.58
N ASN A 71 12.64 -0.24 -19.19
CA ASN A 71 11.88 -1.19 -20.01
C ASN A 71 11.15 -0.44 -21.12
N SER A 72 11.76 -0.41 -22.29
CA SER A 72 11.26 0.30 -23.49
C SER A 72 9.94 -0.25 -24.02
N ASP A 73 9.66 -1.54 -23.77
CA ASP A 73 8.48 -2.23 -24.26
C ASP A 73 7.23 -1.98 -23.39
N GLY A 74 7.43 -1.37 -22.20
CA GLY A 74 6.34 -1.02 -21.31
C GLY A 74 5.56 0.23 -21.76
N VAL A 75 4.30 0.31 -21.38
CA VAL A 75 3.44 1.50 -21.54
C VAL A 75 3.28 2.18 -20.19
N TYR A 76 3.63 3.45 -20.11
CA TYR A 76 3.64 4.20 -18.85
C TYR A 76 2.78 5.45 -18.97
N GLU A 77 1.86 5.66 -18.05
CA GLU A 77 0.99 6.82 -18.00
C GLU A 77 1.10 7.50 -16.63
N PHE A 78 1.53 8.76 -16.62
CA PHE A 78 1.55 9.59 -15.42
C PHE A 78 0.20 10.28 -15.24
N VAL A 79 -0.43 10.05 -14.08
CA VAL A 79 -1.68 10.70 -13.67
C VAL A 79 -1.37 11.72 -12.59
N GLN A 80 -1.48 13.01 -12.92
CA GLN A 80 -1.29 14.06 -11.93
C GLN A 80 -2.54 14.23 -11.09
N ALA A 81 -2.48 13.85 -9.80
CA ALA A 81 -3.60 13.99 -8.88
C ALA A 81 -3.13 14.15 -7.42
N ASP A 82 -3.88 14.94 -6.66
CA ASP A 82 -3.81 14.96 -5.20
C ASP A 82 -4.76 13.93 -4.63
N MET A 83 -4.20 12.83 -4.17
CA MET A 83 -4.94 11.69 -3.64
C MET A 83 -5.46 11.92 -2.20
N SER A 84 -5.28 13.10 -1.62
CA SER A 84 -5.85 13.42 -0.31
C SER A 84 -7.35 13.74 -0.36
N LEU A 85 -7.91 13.92 -1.57
CA LEU A 85 -9.32 14.21 -1.82
C LEU A 85 -10.00 13.04 -2.52
N LEU A 86 -11.10 12.53 -1.98
CA LEU A 86 -11.80 11.37 -2.51
C LEU A 86 -12.39 11.61 -3.90
N ALA A 87 -12.82 12.83 -4.21
CA ALA A 87 -13.26 13.20 -5.55
C ALA A 87 -12.15 13.03 -6.62
N ASN A 88 -10.89 13.30 -6.26
CA ASN A 88 -9.76 13.06 -7.15
C ASN A 88 -9.47 11.56 -7.29
N VAL A 89 -9.62 10.79 -6.20
CA VAL A 89 -9.52 9.32 -6.26
C VAL A 89 -10.54 8.76 -7.23
N ASP A 90 -11.80 9.20 -7.14
CA ASP A 90 -12.89 8.77 -8.03
C ASP A 90 -12.59 9.11 -9.48
N LYS A 91 -12.15 10.34 -9.76
CA LYS A 91 -11.79 10.77 -11.12
C LYS A 91 -10.66 9.91 -11.72
N VAL A 92 -9.62 9.63 -10.94
CA VAL A 92 -8.51 8.75 -11.37
C VAL A 92 -9.03 7.34 -11.66
N CYS A 93 -9.88 6.80 -10.79
CA CYS A 93 -10.45 5.47 -10.99
C CYS A 93 -11.38 5.42 -12.22
N GLN A 94 -12.18 6.46 -12.47
CA GLN A 94 -13.04 6.56 -13.67
C GLN A 94 -12.18 6.57 -14.95
N ASP A 95 -11.10 7.35 -14.96
CA ASP A 95 -10.18 7.40 -16.10
C ASP A 95 -9.56 6.01 -16.38
N ILE A 96 -9.04 5.33 -15.34
CA ILE A 96 -8.49 3.98 -15.49
C ILE A 96 -9.57 2.99 -15.96
N LYS A 97 -10.78 3.00 -15.38
CA LYS A 97 -11.90 2.13 -15.77
C LYS A 97 -12.35 2.34 -17.21
N SER A 98 -12.19 3.56 -17.74
CA SER A 98 -12.53 3.85 -19.14
C SER A 98 -11.53 3.28 -20.15
N LYS A 99 -10.29 3.01 -19.72
CA LYS A 99 -9.17 2.56 -20.54
C LYS A 99 -8.85 1.08 -20.38
N GLU A 100 -9.18 0.50 -19.20
CA GLU A 100 -8.77 -0.85 -18.83
C GLU A 100 -9.97 -1.75 -18.51
N SER A 101 -9.86 -3.00 -18.95
CA SER A 101 -10.81 -4.05 -18.60
C SER A 101 -10.41 -4.84 -17.36
N VAL A 102 -9.11 -4.82 -17.00
CA VAL A 102 -8.51 -5.52 -15.86
C VAL A 102 -7.45 -4.66 -15.20
N VAL A 103 -7.19 -4.91 -13.91
CA VAL A 103 -6.00 -4.44 -13.18
C VAL A 103 -5.42 -5.64 -12.45
N ASN A 104 -4.12 -5.87 -12.58
CA ASN A 104 -3.44 -6.98 -11.92
C ASN A 104 -2.85 -6.57 -10.56
N VAL A 105 -2.29 -5.37 -10.48
CA VAL A 105 -1.64 -4.87 -9.27
C VAL A 105 -2.08 -3.46 -8.94
N LEU A 106 -2.48 -3.25 -7.68
CA LEU A 106 -2.66 -1.94 -7.08
C LEU A 106 -1.64 -1.76 -5.96
N PHE A 107 -0.68 -0.87 -6.16
CA PHE A 107 0.36 -0.53 -5.19
C PHE A 107 0.14 0.88 -4.63
N MET A 108 0.13 1.02 -3.32
CA MET A 108 -0.21 2.26 -2.64
C MET A 108 0.82 2.62 -1.57
N SER A 109 1.52 3.73 -1.78
CA SER A 109 2.51 4.28 -0.83
C SER A 109 2.32 5.76 -0.54
N GLN A 110 1.22 6.37 -1.01
CA GLN A 110 0.91 7.76 -0.69
C GLN A 110 0.72 7.94 0.81
N GLY A 111 1.41 8.92 1.37
CA GLY A 111 1.36 9.21 2.80
C GLY A 111 2.09 10.50 3.14
N THR A 112 1.96 10.92 4.40
CA THR A 112 2.64 12.09 4.96
C THR A 112 2.75 11.93 6.47
N LEU A 113 3.68 12.65 7.10
CA LEU A 113 3.76 12.80 8.56
C LEU A 113 3.33 14.21 9.01
N LYS A 114 2.68 14.98 8.14
CA LYS A 114 2.22 16.33 8.47
C LYS A 114 0.98 16.28 9.36
N TYR A 115 1.14 16.63 10.61
CA TYR A 115 0.08 16.68 11.63
C TYR A 115 -0.62 18.04 11.64
N GLY A 116 -1.86 18.06 12.17
CA GLY A 116 -2.61 19.29 12.42
C GLY A 116 -3.15 19.96 11.17
N VAL A 117 -3.22 19.25 10.05
CA VAL A 117 -3.80 19.71 8.80
C VAL A 117 -4.92 18.78 8.41
N ASP A 118 -6.07 19.33 8.06
CA ASP A 118 -7.20 18.61 7.52
C ASP A 118 -7.28 18.75 6.00
N THR A 119 -7.83 17.73 5.34
CA THR A 119 -8.20 17.78 3.92
C THR A 119 -9.53 18.56 3.75
N ALA A 120 -9.86 18.97 2.54
CA ALA A 120 -11.15 19.57 2.25
C ALA A 120 -12.34 18.60 2.48
N ASP A 121 -12.10 17.30 2.46
CA ASP A 121 -13.10 16.26 2.79
C ASP A 121 -13.35 16.14 4.31
N GLY A 122 -12.60 16.90 5.12
CA GLY A 122 -12.72 16.90 6.57
C GLY A 122 -11.97 15.77 7.28
N PHE A 123 -10.99 15.13 6.66
CA PHE A 123 -10.11 14.13 7.30
C PHE A 123 -8.79 14.77 7.73
N PRO A 124 -8.16 14.31 8.83
CA PRO A 124 -6.75 14.60 9.06
C PRO A 124 -5.93 14.16 7.83
N LEU A 125 -5.02 14.99 7.34
CA LEU A 125 -4.28 14.74 6.09
C LEU A 125 -3.55 13.38 6.09
N ILE A 126 -3.04 12.96 7.24
CA ILE A 126 -2.39 11.65 7.38
C ILE A 126 -3.37 10.53 7.05
N THR A 127 -4.52 10.51 7.71
CA THR A 127 -5.51 9.45 7.53
C THR A 127 -6.29 9.59 6.23
N GLY A 128 -6.50 10.81 5.74
CA GLY A 128 -7.00 11.08 4.40
C GLY A 128 -6.19 10.35 3.34
N LEU A 129 -4.85 10.42 3.43
CA LEU A 129 -3.95 9.74 2.50
C LEU A 129 -3.73 8.25 2.79
N THR A 130 -3.64 7.84 4.06
CA THR A 130 -3.20 6.49 4.41
C THR A 130 -4.33 5.50 4.64
N LEU A 131 -5.52 5.97 5.00
CA LEU A 131 -6.71 5.14 5.19
C LEU A 131 -7.76 5.38 4.10
N TYR A 132 -8.38 6.58 4.09
CA TYR A 132 -9.56 6.83 3.24
C TYR A 132 -9.24 6.77 1.75
N SER A 133 -8.20 7.46 1.31
CA SER A 133 -7.75 7.45 -0.10
C SER A 133 -7.41 6.04 -0.59
N ARG A 134 -6.70 5.26 0.22
CA ARG A 134 -6.28 3.90 -0.15
C ARG A 134 -7.45 2.94 -0.20
N THR A 135 -8.31 2.97 0.81
CA THR A 135 -9.51 2.12 0.83
C THR A 135 -10.44 2.49 -0.32
N ARG A 136 -10.67 3.79 -0.59
CA ARG A 136 -11.50 4.25 -1.72
C ARG A 136 -10.94 3.83 -3.07
N LEU A 137 -9.62 3.98 -3.26
CA LEU A 137 -8.94 3.54 -4.49
C LEU A 137 -9.09 2.04 -4.70
N THR A 138 -8.94 1.25 -3.62
CA THR A 138 -9.11 -0.20 -3.66
C THR A 138 -10.55 -0.59 -4.01
N VAL A 139 -11.53 -0.02 -3.33
CA VAL A 139 -12.98 -0.29 -3.58
C VAL A 139 -13.32 0.01 -5.04
N ASN A 140 -12.89 1.16 -5.54
CA ASN A 140 -13.21 1.59 -6.90
C ASN A 140 -12.57 0.71 -7.97
N LEU A 141 -11.34 0.21 -7.75
CA LEU A 141 -10.64 -0.66 -8.70
C LEU A 141 -10.89 -2.15 -8.48
N LEU A 142 -11.56 -2.52 -7.39
CA LEU A 142 -11.84 -3.93 -7.05
C LEU A 142 -12.52 -4.70 -8.19
N PRO A 143 -13.51 -4.14 -8.92
CA PRO A 143 -14.12 -4.83 -10.06
C PRO A 143 -13.12 -5.18 -11.18
N LEU A 144 -12.09 -4.35 -11.42
CA LEU A 144 -11.04 -4.63 -12.40
C LEU A 144 -10.02 -5.64 -11.88
N LEU A 145 -9.69 -5.59 -10.59
CA LEU A 145 -8.83 -6.57 -9.92
C LEU A 145 -9.46 -7.97 -9.98
N LYS A 146 -10.77 -8.09 -9.71
CA LYS A 146 -11.51 -9.35 -9.76
C LYS A 146 -11.56 -9.96 -11.16
N LYS A 147 -11.55 -9.14 -12.21
CA LYS A 147 -11.59 -9.60 -13.60
C LYS A 147 -10.25 -10.12 -14.13
N ALA A 148 -9.14 -9.82 -13.49
CA ALA A 148 -7.83 -10.34 -13.89
C ALA A 148 -7.80 -11.87 -13.75
N THR A 149 -7.16 -12.56 -14.70
CA THR A 149 -7.12 -14.02 -14.76
C THR A 149 -5.86 -14.64 -14.15
N SER A 150 -4.87 -13.80 -13.83
CA SER A 150 -3.61 -14.22 -13.24
C SER A 150 -3.36 -13.45 -11.93
N LEU A 151 -2.24 -12.80 -11.78
CA LEU A 151 -1.90 -11.98 -10.62
C LEU A 151 -3.01 -10.95 -10.30
N ARG A 152 -3.54 -10.99 -9.07
CA ARG A 152 -4.57 -10.09 -8.52
C ARG A 152 -4.14 -9.63 -7.15
N ARG A 153 -3.51 -8.45 -7.07
CA ARG A 153 -2.81 -8.04 -5.85
C ARG A 153 -2.99 -6.57 -5.49
N VAL A 154 -3.26 -6.36 -4.21
CA VAL A 154 -3.26 -5.04 -3.59
C VAL A 154 -2.13 -5.00 -2.57
N VAL A 155 -1.21 -4.05 -2.72
CA VAL A 155 -0.12 -3.81 -1.77
C VAL A 155 -0.26 -2.40 -1.21
N THR A 156 -0.34 -2.28 0.10
CA THR A 156 -0.37 -1.00 0.81
C THR A 156 0.82 -0.89 1.76
N VAL A 157 1.64 0.14 1.54
CA VAL A 157 2.87 0.35 2.31
C VAL A 157 2.62 1.37 3.41
N MET A 158 2.58 0.92 4.67
CA MET A 158 2.47 1.80 5.83
C MET A 158 3.26 1.25 7.02
N ALA A 159 2.65 0.43 7.86
CA ALA A 159 3.31 -0.14 9.02
C ALA A 159 2.72 -1.52 9.41
N GLY A 160 2.57 -2.40 8.44
CA GLY A 160 2.19 -3.80 8.69
C GLY A 160 3.06 -4.42 9.78
N THR A 161 2.54 -5.39 10.50
CA THR A 161 3.16 -6.03 11.68
C THR A 161 3.25 -5.15 12.94
N LYS A 162 2.71 -3.93 12.88
CA LYS A 162 2.72 -2.97 14.01
C LYS A 162 1.28 -2.62 14.45
N GLU A 163 0.35 -3.51 14.16
CA GLU A 163 -1.03 -3.40 14.59
C GLU A 163 -1.11 -3.32 16.13
N GLY A 164 -2.07 -2.57 16.62
CA GLY A 164 -2.24 -2.32 18.06
C GLY A 164 -3.68 -1.97 18.40
N LYS A 165 -3.88 -1.38 19.56
CA LYS A 165 -5.23 -1.01 20.01
C LYS A 165 -5.91 -0.07 19.02
N ILE A 166 -7.13 -0.44 18.59
CA ILE A 166 -8.01 0.41 17.80
C ILE A 166 -8.99 1.18 18.71
N PHE A 167 -9.33 2.40 18.30
CA PHE A 167 -10.30 3.28 18.97
C PHE A 167 -11.45 3.52 17.99
N LEU A 168 -12.53 2.75 18.11
CA LEU A 168 -13.63 2.74 17.16
C LEU A 168 -14.40 4.06 17.12
N ASP A 169 -14.42 4.80 18.22
CA ASP A 169 -15.08 6.11 18.31
C ASP A 169 -14.28 7.22 17.62
N ASP A 170 -13.05 6.95 17.22
CA ASP A 170 -12.15 7.93 16.56
C ASP A 170 -11.27 7.26 15.49
N ILE A 171 -11.87 6.57 14.53
CA ILE A 171 -11.11 5.94 13.43
C ILE A 171 -10.24 6.94 12.66
N PRO A 172 -10.67 8.20 12.41
CA PRO A 172 -9.79 9.23 11.84
C PRO A 172 -8.55 9.57 12.68
N GLY A 173 -8.53 9.23 13.96
CA GLY A 173 -7.39 9.44 14.84
C GLY A 173 -7.17 10.90 15.26
N ARG A 174 -8.25 11.68 15.43
CA ARG A 174 -8.18 13.09 15.80
C ARG A 174 -7.79 13.30 17.26
N ASN A 175 -8.38 12.50 18.16
CA ASN A 175 -8.33 12.66 19.61
C ASN A 175 -7.75 11.44 20.33
N LEU A 176 -6.86 10.72 19.68
CA LEU A 176 -6.24 9.51 20.24
C LEU A 176 -5.53 9.82 21.58
N PRO A 177 -5.76 9.01 22.62
CA PRO A 177 -5.03 9.14 23.86
C PRO A 177 -3.54 8.87 23.59
N ASN A 178 -2.65 9.75 24.09
CA ASN A 178 -1.21 9.64 23.89
C ASN A 178 -0.83 9.40 22.40
N LYS A 179 -1.18 10.39 21.54
CA LYS A 179 -1.07 10.33 20.06
C LYS A 179 0.20 9.66 19.52
N ILE A 180 1.36 9.93 20.13
CA ILE A 180 2.65 9.40 19.67
C ILE A 180 2.71 7.87 19.81
N ARG A 181 2.14 7.30 20.87
CA ARG A 181 2.16 5.86 21.13
C ARG A 181 1.00 5.11 20.44
N SER A 182 -0.18 5.73 20.44
CA SER A 182 -1.42 5.06 20.00
C SER A 182 -1.64 5.14 18.50
N ALA A 183 -1.22 6.24 17.83
CA ALA A 183 -1.56 6.49 16.43
C ALA A 183 -1.09 5.39 15.48
N ARG A 184 0.15 4.92 15.65
CA ARG A 184 0.70 3.89 14.76
C ARG A 184 -0.12 2.60 14.81
N GLY A 185 -0.29 2.02 16.00
CA GLY A 185 -1.04 0.78 16.17
C GLY A 185 -2.50 0.92 15.72
N HIS A 186 -3.15 2.01 16.10
CA HIS A 186 -4.53 2.33 15.70
C HIS A 186 -4.72 2.36 14.19
N LEU A 187 -3.90 3.16 13.47
CA LEU A 187 -4.01 3.31 12.02
C LEU A 187 -3.64 2.03 11.28
N CYS A 188 -2.63 1.28 11.78
CA CYS A 188 -2.27 -0.01 11.22
C CYS A 188 -3.42 -1.00 11.32
N THR A 189 -4.03 -1.11 12.50
CA THR A 189 -5.17 -2.01 12.73
C THR A 189 -6.36 -1.61 11.86
N ALA A 190 -6.72 -0.32 11.80
CA ALA A 190 -7.81 0.14 10.96
C ALA A 190 -7.59 -0.21 9.47
N LEU A 191 -6.36 -0.06 8.96
CA LEU A 191 -6.02 -0.43 7.58
C LEU A 191 -6.07 -1.94 7.38
N THR A 192 -5.47 -2.74 8.27
CA THR A 192 -5.46 -4.21 8.15
C THR A 192 -6.89 -4.76 8.18
N LEU A 193 -7.73 -4.30 9.11
CA LEU A 193 -9.13 -4.75 9.18
C LEU A 193 -9.95 -4.32 7.95
N SER A 194 -9.66 -3.16 7.35
CA SER A 194 -10.31 -2.78 6.08
C SER A 194 -9.92 -3.70 4.93
N LEU A 195 -8.68 -4.20 4.89
CA LEU A 195 -8.25 -5.20 3.90
C LEU A 195 -8.90 -6.55 4.15
N GLU A 196 -9.11 -6.95 5.41
CA GLU A 196 -9.85 -8.17 5.74
C GLU A 196 -11.31 -8.08 5.26
N ALA A 197 -11.99 -6.95 5.49
CA ALA A 197 -13.33 -6.72 4.97
C ALA A 197 -13.41 -6.80 3.45
N LEU A 198 -12.43 -6.22 2.75
CA LEU A 198 -12.33 -6.30 1.29
C LEU A 198 -12.04 -7.72 0.79
N SER A 199 -11.25 -8.50 1.52
CA SER A 199 -10.98 -9.92 1.20
C SER A 199 -12.23 -10.78 1.30
N HIS A 200 -13.17 -10.47 2.18
CA HIS A 200 -14.47 -11.15 2.23
C HIS A 200 -15.30 -10.90 0.96
N GLN A 201 -15.17 -9.71 0.34
CA GLN A 201 -15.88 -9.32 -0.87
C GLN A 201 -15.16 -9.80 -2.15
N ALA A 202 -13.86 -10.07 -2.06
CA ALA A 202 -12.99 -10.45 -3.19
C ALA A 202 -11.95 -11.50 -2.75
N PRO A 203 -12.36 -12.73 -2.43
CA PRO A 203 -11.44 -13.79 -1.98
C PRO A 203 -10.43 -14.23 -3.05
N GLU A 204 -10.65 -13.85 -4.30
CA GLU A 204 -9.75 -14.03 -5.44
C GLU A 204 -8.64 -12.99 -5.54
N VAL A 205 -8.64 -11.95 -4.69
CA VAL A 205 -7.61 -10.90 -4.64
C VAL A 205 -6.76 -11.08 -3.38
N SER A 206 -5.46 -10.93 -3.52
CA SER A 206 -4.52 -10.94 -2.41
C SER A 206 -4.26 -9.52 -1.90
N PHE A 207 -4.30 -9.32 -0.59
CA PHE A 207 -4.12 -8.03 0.07
C PHE A 207 -2.91 -8.07 1.00
N ILE A 208 -2.00 -7.11 0.83
CA ILE A 208 -0.77 -7.03 1.61
C ILE A 208 -0.65 -5.66 2.27
N HIS A 209 -0.55 -5.64 3.61
CA HIS A 209 -0.15 -4.48 4.39
C HIS A 209 1.32 -4.65 4.79
N ASN A 210 2.18 -3.80 4.27
CA ASN A 210 3.63 -3.91 4.49
C ASN A 210 4.18 -2.78 5.35
N PHE A 211 5.16 -3.11 6.18
CA PHE A 211 6.08 -2.16 6.80
C PHE A 211 7.41 -2.15 6.03
N PRO A 212 7.82 -1.04 5.43
CA PRO A 212 9.00 -0.99 4.55
C PRO A 212 10.34 -0.93 5.29
N GLY A 213 10.32 -0.90 6.63
CA GLY A 213 11.53 -0.61 7.40
C GLY A 213 11.93 0.86 7.38
N SER A 214 13.15 1.14 7.79
CA SER A 214 13.73 2.49 7.75
C SER A 214 14.38 2.72 6.39
N VAL A 215 13.69 3.40 5.49
CA VAL A 215 14.19 3.77 4.16
C VAL A 215 14.45 5.27 4.13
N ASP A 216 15.61 5.70 3.60
CA ASP A 216 15.89 7.14 3.43
C ASP A 216 15.03 7.72 2.30
N THR A 217 13.90 8.26 2.68
CA THR A 217 12.92 8.86 1.77
C THR A 217 12.61 10.30 2.16
N ASP A 218 12.02 11.04 1.22
CA ASP A 218 11.53 12.40 1.45
C ASP A 218 10.11 12.43 2.08
N LEU A 219 9.81 11.44 2.96
CA LEU A 219 8.56 11.41 3.71
C LEU A 219 8.44 12.66 4.61
N ILE A 220 9.55 13.12 5.17
CA ILE A 220 9.67 14.41 5.85
C ILE A 220 10.28 15.40 4.86
N ARG A 221 9.48 16.38 4.43
CA ARG A 221 9.87 17.41 3.45
C ARG A 221 10.32 18.68 4.15
N ARG A 222 11.04 19.56 3.42
CA ARG A 222 11.47 20.87 3.95
C ARG A 222 10.29 21.74 4.41
N ASP A 223 9.12 21.59 3.76
CA ASP A 223 7.89 22.33 4.06
C ASP A 223 7.14 21.83 5.31
N ASP A 224 7.58 20.71 5.91
CA ASP A 224 6.98 20.17 7.13
C ASP A 224 7.46 20.91 8.42
N GLY A 225 8.34 21.89 8.28
CA GLY A 225 8.82 22.75 9.36
C GLY A 225 10.15 22.30 9.97
N LEU A 226 10.87 23.26 10.60
CA LEU A 226 12.20 23.05 11.17
C LEU A 226 12.23 21.91 12.19
N MET A 227 11.20 21.77 13.02
CA MET A 227 11.13 20.71 14.04
C MET A 227 11.10 19.31 13.40
N MET A 228 10.38 19.13 12.29
CA MET A 228 10.35 17.87 11.57
C MET A 228 11.68 17.55 10.87
N LEU A 229 12.42 18.59 10.43
CA LEU A 229 13.78 18.41 9.91
C LEU A 229 14.75 17.94 11.00
N PHE A 230 14.65 18.46 12.23
CA PHE A 230 15.42 17.97 13.38
C PHE A 230 15.06 16.52 13.71
N VAL A 231 13.77 16.15 13.69
CA VAL A 231 13.30 14.77 13.87
C VAL A 231 13.89 13.86 12.77
N LYS A 232 13.87 14.29 11.50
CA LYS A 232 14.50 13.56 10.38
C LYS A 232 15.98 13.33 10.63
N GLN A 233 16.72 14.37 11.04
CA GLN A 233 18.15 14.29 11.29
C GLN A 233 18.47 13.38 12.48
N PHE A 234 17.68 13.45 13.55
CA PHE A 234 17.86 12.60 14.74
C PHE A 234 17.54 11.12 14.42
N PHE A 235 16.46 10.86 13.68
CA PHE A 235 16.15 9.52 13.18
C PHE A 235 17.25 8.97 12.27
N ARG A 236 17.76 9.81 11.36
CA ARG A 236 18.85 9.45 10.45
C ARG A 236 20.13 9.09 11.22
N LEU A 237 20.47 9.87 12.24
CA LEU A 237 21.65 9.59 13.10
C LEU A 237 21.46 8.28 13.89
N GLY A 238 20.30 8.10 14.52
CA GLY A 238 19.98 6.89 15.29
C GLY A 238 19.97 5.61 14.44
N THR A 239 19.37 5.64 13.26
CA THR A 239 19.33 4.48 12.35
C THR A 239 20.68 4.20 11.71
N THR A 240 21.50 5.22 11.42
CA THR A 240 22.88 5.05 10.92
C THR A 240 23.75 4.39 11.99
N VAL A 241 23.65 4.81 13.24
CA VAL A 241 24.41 4.20 14.36
C VAL A 241 23.94 2.75 14.62
N MET A 242 22.67 2.44 14.41
CA MET A 242 22.12 1.12 14.65
C MET A 242 22.20 0.18 13.43
N GLY A 243 22.73 0.64 12.28
CA GLY A 243 22.90 -0.17 11.06
C GLY A 243 21.58 -0.69 10.45
N LYS A 244 20.46 0.01 10.64
CA LYS A 244 19.11 -0.47 10.28
C LYS A 244 18.48 0.22 9.07
N TRP A 245 19.29 0.80 8.17
CA TRP A 245 18.78 1.35 6.93
C TRP A 245 18.55 0.26 5.88
N VAL A 246 17.38 0.29 5.25
CA VAL A 246 17.13 -0.50 4.03
C VAL A 246 17.57 0.35 2.83
N PRO A 247 18.56 -0.12 2.03
CA PRO A 247 18.97 0.58 0.81
C PRO A 247 17.80 0.77 -0.16
N LYS A 248 17.81 1.85 -0.95
CA LYS A 248 16.72 2.15 -1.89
C LYS A 248 16.52 1.05 -2.94
N GLU A 249 17.60 0.47 -3.42
CA GLU A 249 17.60 -0.64 -4.38
C GLU A 249 16.95 -1.88 -3.76
N GLU A 250 17.37 -2.28 -2.57
CA GLU A 250 16.77 -3.39 -1.82
C GLU A 250 15.28 -3.11 -1.53
N CYS A 251 14.95 -1.88 -1.12
CA CYS A 251 13.57 -1.47 -0.91
C CYS A 251 12.73 -1.67 -2.19
N GLY A 252 13.24 -1.27 -3.35
CA GLY A 252 12.59 -1.47 -4.63
C GLY A 252 12.36 -2.94 -4.95
N GLU A 253 13.39 -3.77 -4.82
CA GLU A 253 13.30 -5.21 -5.08
C GLU A 253 12.31 -5.90 -4.13
N ARG A 254 12.33 -5.61 -2.83
CA ARG A 254 11.37 -6.18 -1.86
C ARG A 254 9.93 -5.79 -2.15
N HIS A 255 9.67 -4.55 -2.58
CA HIS A 255 8.30 -4.12 -2.91
C HIS A 255 7.82 -4.68 -4.26
N ALA A 256 8.70 -4.82 -5.26
CA ALA A 256 8.36 -5.56 -6.47
C ALA A 256 8.04 -7.04 -6.16
N TRP A 257 8.81 -7.65 -5.26
CA TRP A 257 8.56 -9.02 -4.80
C TRP A 257 7.20 -9.16 -4.09
N LEU A 258 6.78 -8.21 -3.26
CA LEU A 258 5.43 -8.21 -2.70
C LEU A 258 4.35 -8.17 -3.80
N CYS A 259 4.62 -7.48 -4.90
CA CYS A 259 3.70 -7.41 -6.02
C CYS A 259 3.67 -8.71 -6.85
N LEU A 260 4.81 -9.38 -7.05
CA LEU A 260 5.00 -10.41 -8.07
C LEU A 260 5.06 -11.84 -7.53
N SER A 261 5.49 -12.02 -6.27
CA SER A 261 5.76 -13.33 -5.70
C SER A 261 4.50 -14.17 -5.47
N SER A 262 4.61 -15.48 -5.72
CA SER A 262 3.59 -16.48 -5.37
C SER A 262 3.47 -16.76 -3.88
N ARG A 263 4.37 -16.20 -3.04
CA ARG A 263 4.34 -16.35 -1.58
C ARG A 263 3.08 -15.78 -0.92
N PHE A 264 2.39 -14.86 -1.60
CA PHE A 264 1.18 -14.20 -1.08
C PHE A 264 -0.04 -14.51 -1.95
N PRO A 265 -0.52 -15.77 -2.01
CA PRO A 265 -1.67 -16.12 -2.83
C PRO A 265 -2.95 -15.46 -2.31
N ALA A 266 -3.96 -15.33 -3.17
CA ALA A 266 -5.32 -15.01 -2.76
C ALA A 266 -5.94 -16.17 -1.96
N LYS A 267 -6.97 -15.90 -1.16
CA LYS A 267 -7.64 -16.92 -0.35
C LYS A 267 -8.22 -18.07 -1.18
N SER A 268 -8.62 -17.77 -2.40
CA SER A 268 -9.12 -18.77 -3.37
C SER A 268 -8.02 -19.59 -4.06
N GLU A 269 -6.75 -19.23 -3.87
CA GLU A 269 -5.59 -19.86 -4.52
C GLU A 269 -4.84 -20.75 -3.51
N LYS A 270 -4.16 -21.78 -4.02
CA LYS A 270 -3.31 -22.64 -3.19
C LYS A 270 -1.85 -22.35 -3.49
N GLY A 271 -1.05 -22.10 -2.47
CA GLY A 271 0.40 -21.92 -2.58
C GLY A 271 1.13 -22.87 -1.63
N ALA A 272 2.05 -23.69 -2.12
CA ALA A 272 2.79 -24.65 -1.30
C ALA A 272 3.65 -23.94 -0.23
N GLU A 273 4.20 -22.77 -0.55
CA GLU A 273 5.05 -21.95 0.33
C GLU A 273 4.40 -20.63 0.74
N ALA A 274 3.07 -20.63 0.85
CA ALA A 274 2.33 -19.42 1.19
C ALA A 274 2.75 -18.86 2.55
N ALA A 275 2.84 -17.53 2.63
CA ALA A 275 3.02 -16.80 3.87
C ALA A 275 1.85 -17.03 4.84
N VAL A 276 2.10 -16.86 6.13
CA VAL A 276 1.05 -16.84 7.14
C VAL A 276 0.32 -15.51 7.04
N GLY A 277 -0.99 -15.56 6.94
CA GLY A 277 -1.82 -14.36 6.88
C GLY A 277 -2.21 -13.81 8.25
N THR A 278 -3.03 -12.76 8.22
CA THR A 278 -3.48 -12.04 9.43
C THR A 278 -4.32 -12.90 10.37
N ASP A 279 -4.94 -13.96 9.87
CA ASP A 279 -5.72 -14.95 10.64
C ASP A 279 -4.89 -16.12 11.20
N GLY A 280 -3.57 -16.11 10.98
CA GLY A 280 -2.66 -17.16 11.42
C GLY A 280 -2.61 -18.38 10.51
N THR A 281 -3.36 -18.40 9.40
CA THR A 281 -3.34 -19.49 8.43
C THR A 281 -2.46 -19.19 7.22
N LYS A 282 -1.85 -20.22 6.62
CA LYS A 282 -1.09 -20.06 5.39
C LYS A 282 -2.04 -19.81 4.22
N GLY A 283 -1.75 -18.80 3.42
CA GLY A 283 -2.51 -18.53 2.19
C GLY A 283 -3.90 -17.94 2.44
N SER A 284 -4.11 -17.20 3.54
CA SER A 284 -5.42 -16.65 3.92
C SER A 284 -5.91 -15.48 3.06
N GLY A 285 -5.05 -14.94 2.19
CA GLY A 285 -5.40 -13.87 1.27
C GLY A 285 -5.17 -12.46 1.80
N VAL A 286 -5.00 -12.28 3.12
CA VAL A 286 -4.62 -11.01 3.75
C VAL A 286 -3.35 -11.19 4.56
N TYR A 287 -2.36 -10.35 4.30
CA TYR A 287 -1.03 -10.48 4.89
C TYR A 287 -0.59 -9.17 5.51
N SER A 288 -0.09 -9.24 6.74
CA SER A 288 0.65 -8.16 7.39
C SER A 288 2.12 -8.55 7.42
N VAL A 289 2.98 -7.79 6.70
CA VAL A 289 4.34 -8.20 6.32
C VAL A 289 5.35 -7.16 6.77
N ASP A 290 6.43 -7.61 7.43
CA ASP A 290 7.54 -6.75 7.83
C ASP A 290 8.49 -6.48 6.64
N TRP A 291 9.43 -5.57 6.82
CA TRP A 291 10.40 -5.15 5.80
C TRP A 291 11.26 -6.31 5.27
N ASP A 292 11.46 -7.32 6.09
CA ASP A 292 12.28 -8.51 5.79
C ASP A 292 11.48 -9.64 5.13
N GLY A 293 10.21 -9.39 4.80
CA GLY A 293 9.33 -10.33 4.12
C GLY A 293 8.63 -11.35 5.04
N GLU A 294 8.84 -11.24 6.36
CA GLU A 294 8.18 -12.12 7.33
C GLU A 294 6.78 -11.62 7.71
N SER A 295 5.92 -12.57 8.04
CA SER A 295 4.56 -12.29 8.50
C SER A 295 4.54 -11.71 9.91
N ALA A 296 3.41 -11.11 10.29
CA ALA A 296 3.18 -10.58 11.62
C ALA A 296 3.39 -11.63 12.73
N SER A 297 3.77 -11.14 13.91
CA SER A 297 3.98 -11.99 15.08
C SER A 297 2.68 -12.64 15.58
N THR A 298 2.82 -13.69 16.39
CA THR A 298 1.68 -14.39 17.02
C THR A 298 0.84 -13.46 17.87
N GLU A 299 1.43 -12.43 18.50
CA GLU A 299 0.72 -11.42 19.30
C GLU A 299 -0.18 -10.55 18.41
N VAL A 300 0.31 -10.14 17.23
CA VAL A 300 -0.49 -9.37 16.28
C VAL A 300 -1.62 -10.25 15.70
N VAL A 301 -1.34 -11.49 15.34
CA VAL A 301 -2.35 -12.44 14.86
C VAL A 301 -3.43 -12.66 15.90
N LYS A 302 -3.06 -12.82 17.17
CA LYS A 302 -4.00 -12.96 18.29
C LYS A 302 -4.86 -11.71 18.47
N LEU A 303 -4.24 -10.52 18.48
CA LEU A 303 -4.95 -9.24 18.58
C LEU A 303 -5.99 -9.07 17.45
N LEU A 304 -5.61 -9.37 16.22
CA LEU A 304 -6.53 -9.32 15.08
C LEU A 304 -7.63 -10.37 15.18
N GLY A 305 -7.33 -11.54 15.77
CA GLY A 305 -8.32 -12.57 16.11
C GLY A 305 -9.38 -12.06 17.08
N GLU A 306 -8.96 -11.43 18.17
CA GLU A 306 -9.87 -10.82 19.15
C GLU A 306 -10.79 -9.79 18.48
N TYR A 307 -10.27 -8.94 17.58
CA TYR A 307 -11.08 -7.98 16.84
C TYR A 307 -12.06 -8.62 15.86
N ARG A 308 -11.73 -9.75 15.24
CA ARG A 308 -12.66 -10.50 14.39
C ARG A 308 -13.82 -11.07 15.24
N ASP A 309 -13.51 -11.68 16.39
CA ASP A 309 -14.49 -12.25 17.29
C ASP A 309 -15.46 -11.20 17.88
N GLU A 310 -14.97 -9.96 18.07
CA GLU A 310 -15.76 -8.80 18.51
C GLU A 310 -16.58 -8.13 17.40
N GLY A 311 -16.48 -8.59 16.15
CA GLY A 311 -17.12 -7.96 14.99
C GLY A 311 -16.53 -6.60 14.64
N THR A 312 -15.28 -6.33 15.00
CA THR A 312 -14.61 -5.05 14.77
C THR A 312 -14.32 -4.82 13.28
N VAL A 313 -14.12 -5.89 12.50
CA VAL A 313 -13.94 -5.80 11.03
C VAL A 313 -15.14 -5.10 10.39
N ASP A 314 -16.36 -5.53 10.72
CA ASP A 314 -17.59 -4.95 10.17
C ASP A 314 -17.81 -3.50 10.64
N LYS A 315 -17.47 -3.18 11.89
CA LYS A 315 -17.57 -1.81 12.43
C LYS A 315 -16.61 -0.87 11.71
N VAL A 316 -15.38 -1.29 11.46
CA VAL A 316 -14.38 -0.52 10.69
C VAL A 316 -14.84 -0.36 9.24
N TRP A 317 -15.34 -1.42 8.62
CA TRP A 317 -15.84 -1.35 7.25
C TRP A 317 -17.03 -0.39 7.14
N LYS A 318 -18.01 -0.52 8.02
CA LYS A 318 -19.17 0.38 8.08
C LYS A 318 -18.78 1.85 8.22
N HIS A 319 -17.77 2.15 9.04
CA HIS A 319 -17.22 3.50 9.13
C HIS A 319 -16.71 4.01 7.78
N PHE A 320 -15.94 3.20 7.02
CA PHE A 320 -15.48 3.61 5.69
C PHE A 320 -16.62 3.84 4.71
N GLU A 321 -17.63 2.97 4.70
CA GLU A 321 -18.82 3.15 3.87
C GLU A 321 -19.56 4.47 4.20
N ASP A 322 -19.79 4.75 5.48
CA ASP A 322 -20.47 5.97 5.93
C ASP A 322 -19.69 7.23 5.54
N GLU A 323 -18.36 7.20 5.71
CA GLU A 323 -17.50 8.31 5.33
C GLU A 323 -17.44 8.51 3.81
N PHE A 324 -17.43 7.45 3.03
CA PHE A 324 -17.49 7.55 1.58
C PHE A 324 -18.81 8.12 1.09
N VAL A 325 -19.93 7.67 1.65
CA VAL A 325 -21.26 8.23 1.35
C VAL A 325 -21.35 9.70 1.79
N ARG A 326 -20.82 10.05 2.97
CA ARG A 326 -20.79 11.44 3.45
C ARG A 326 -20.05 12.38 2.49
N VAL A 327 -18.91 11.94 1.94
CA VAL A 327 -18.04 12.81 1.14
C VAL A 327 -18.41 12.79 -0.35
N THR A 328 -18.75 11.61 -0.90
CA THR A 328 -18.91 11.41 -2.36
C THR A 328 -20.33 11.00 -2.78
N GLY A 329 -21.22 10.76 -1.83
CA GLY A 329 -22.59 10.30 -2.09
C GLY A 329 -22.72 8.80 -2.36
N SER A 330 -21.62 8.04 -2.42
CA SER A 330 -21.64 6.60 -2.72
C SER A 330 -20.46 5.86 -2.09
N VAL A 331 -20.61 4.55 -1.89
CA VAL A 331 -19.51 3.69 -1.40
C VAL A 331 -18.46 3.45 -2.50
N SER A 332 -18.87 3.40 -3.76
CA SER A 332 -18.00 3.22 -4.94
C SER A 332 -18.58 3.90 -6.16
N ILE A 333 -17.78 4.04 -7.21
CA ILE A 333 -18.18 4.53 -8.54
C ILE A 333 -18.27 3.40 -9.56
#